data_90c8d29fbec6d62f85aba7499b963813
#
_entry.id   90c8d29fbec6d62f85aba7499b963813
#
_cell.length_a   1.000
_cell.length_b   1.000
_cell.length_c   1.000
_cell.angle_alpha   90.00
_cell.angle_beta   90.00
_cell.angle_gamma   90.00
#
_symmetry.space_group_name_H-M   'P 1'
#
loop_
_entity.id
_entity.type
_entity.pdbx_description
1 polymer ?
#
loop_
_entity_poly.entity_id
_entity_poly.type
_entity_poly.pdbx_seq_one_letter_code
_entity_poly.pdbx_strand_id
1 'polypeptide(L)' 'MSEAKAKYLAAKAAFEETFEKHLQNGVEFISDQVFIDPEVEIAPGAVILPGCILRGKTVIGP' A
#
# COMPACT_ATOMS: atom_id res chain seq x y z
N MET A 1 27.01 -1.81 -0.27
CA MET A 1 25.56 -2.04 -0.39
C MET A 1 25.18 -2.18 -1.84
N SER A 2 24.36 -3.14 -2.19
CA SER A 2 23.93 -3.32 -3.58
C SER A 2 22.83 -2.33 -3.95
N GLU A 3 22.73 -2.04 -5.25
CA GLU A 3 21.64 -1.18 -5.75
C GLU A 3 20.27 -1.79 -5.45
N ALA A 4 20.16 -3.12 -5.54
CA ALA A 4 18.91 -3.80 -5.26
C ALA A 4 18.45 -3.57 -3.83
N LYS A 5 19.39 -3.61 -2.88
CA LYS A 5 19.07 -3.37 -1.48
C LYS A 5 18.66 -1.92 -1.26
N ALA A 6 19.35 -0.97 -1.90
CA ALA A 6 19.01 0.43 -1.78
C ALA A 6 17.61 0.72 -2.33
N LYS A 7 17.27 0.12 -3.48
CA LYS A 7 15.94 0.25 -4.07
C LYS A 7 14.87 -0.37 -3.18
N TYR A 8 15.16 -1.52 -2.60
CA TYR A 8 14.23 -2.19 -1.69
C TYR A 8 13.94 -1.32 -0.47
N LEU A 9 14.97 -0.77 0.14
CA LEU A 9 14.79 0.06 1.34
C LEU A 9 13.98 1.33 1.04
N ALA A 10 14.23 1.95 -0.12
CA ALA A 10 13.48 3.12 -0.55
C ALA A 10 12.01 2.76 -0.82
N ALA A 11 11.77 1.64 -1.49
CA ALA A 11 10.42 1.17 -1.77
C ALA A 11 9.67 0.81 -0.49
N LYS A 12 10.37 0.20 0.47
CA LYS A 12 9.78 -0.16 1.75
C LYS A 12 9.34 1.08 2.52
N ALA A 13 10.18 2.12 2.55
CA ALA A 13 9.84 3.36 3.23
C ALA A 13 8.64 4.04 2.57
N ALA A 14 8.61 4.08 1.24
CA ALA A 14 7.49 4.65 0.50
C ALA A 14 6.20 3.85 0.75
N PHE A 15 6.31 2.53 0.80
CA PHE A 15 5.16 1.67 1.08
C PHE A 15 4.61 1.93 2.49
N GLU A 16 5.48 2.03 3.49
CA GLU A 16 5.05 2.27 4.86
C GLU A 16 4.29 3.58 5.00
N GLU A 17 4.74 4.61 4.30
CA GLU A 17 4.08 5.90 4.28
C GLU A 17 2.70 5.81 3.63
N THR A 18 2.60 5.12 2.49
CA THR A 18 1.34 4.89 1.79
C THR A 18 0.38 4.06 2.64
N PHE A 19 0.89 3.02 3.27
CA PHE A 19 0.11 2.13 4.13
C PHE A 19 -0.49 2.91 5.31
N GLU A 20 0.33 3.71 5.97
CA GLU A 20 -0.11 4.54 7.09
C GLU A 20 -1.20 5.54 6.67
N LYS A 21 -1.03 6.15 5.50
CA LYS A 21 -2.01 7.08 4.96
C LYS A 21 -3.39 6.41 4.82
N HIS A 22 -3.40 5.18 4.30
CA HIS A 22 -4.67 4.46 4.13
C HIS A 22 -5.27 4.03 5.46
N LEU A 23 -4.44 3.63 6.42
CA LEU A 23 -4.91 3.31 7.77
C LEU A 23 -5.59 4.52 8.40
N GLN A 24 -4.98 5.69 8.30
CA GLN A 24 -5.55 6.92 8.85
C GLN A 24 -6.84 7.31 8.14
N ASN A 25 -7.00 6.90 6.89
CA ASN A 25 -8.20 7.19 6.11
C ASN A 25 -9.33 6.18 6.33
N GLY A 26 -9.16 5.24 7.25
CA GLY A 26 -10.21 4.28 7.60
C GLY A 26 -10.24 3.02 6.75
N VAL A 27 -9.16 2.73 6.04
CA VAL A 27 -9.03 1.48 5.29
C VAL A 27 -8.59 0.38 6.25
N GLU A 28 -9.22 -0.79 6.16
CA GLU A 28 -8.89 -1.93 7.01
C GLU A 28 -8.00 -2.91 6.26
N PHE A 29 -6.89 -3.29 6.87
CA PHE A 29 -5.96 -4.27 6.30
C PHE A 29 -5.92 -5.50 7.19
N ILE A 30 -6.05 -6.68 6.57
CA ILE A 30 -5.94 -7.95 7.29
C ILE A 30 -4.47 -8.31 7.49
N SER A 31 -3.60 -7.88 6.56
CA SER A 31 -2.17 -8.17 6.63
C SER A 31 -1.40 -7.07 5.91
N ASP A 32 -0.11 -6.96 6.19
CA ASP A 32 0.79 -6.05 5.46
C ASP A 32 1.38 -6.68 4.21
N GLN A 33 1.01 -7.93 3.89
CA GLN A 33 1.47 -8.60 2.68
C GLN A 33 0.65 -8.17 1.48
N VAL A 34 0.72 -6.90 1.17
CA VAL A 34 0.00 -6.29 0.05
C VAL A 34 0.94 -5.33 -0.66
N PHE A 35 0.67 -5.07 -1.93
CA PHE A 35 1.40 -4.05 -2.69
C PHE A 35 0.42 -2.96 -3.09
N ILE A 36 0.75 -1.71 -2.79
CA ILE A 36 -0.10 -0.57 -3.10
C ILE A 36 0.75 0.55 -3.66
N ASP A 37 0.52 0.92 -4.90
CA ASP A 37 1.19 2.08 -5.50
C ASP A 37 0.71 3.37 -4.83
N PRO A 38 1.57 4.40 -4.76
CA PRO A 38 1.18 5.67 -4.11
C PRO A 38 -0.02 6.36 -4.73
N GLU A 39 -0.32 6.09 -6.00
CA GLU A 39 -1.44 6.71 -6.71
C GLU A 39 -2.77 6.00 -6.52
N VAL A 40 -2.77 4.84 -5.86
CA VAL A 40 -4.00 4.08 -5.62
C VAL A 40 -4.88 4.80 -4.60
N GLU A 41 -6.16 4.91 -4.90
CA GLU A 41 -7.14 5.49 -3.98
C GLU A 41 -8.02 4.38 -3.41
N ILE A 42 -8.19 4.38 -2.11
CA ILE A 42 -9.00 3.38 -1.42
C ILE A 42 -10.01 4.10 -0.53
N ALA A 43 -11.29 3.81 -0.72
CA ALA A 43 -12.35 4.46 0.07
C ALA A 43 -12.31 4.01 1.52
N PRO A 44 -12.69 4.88 2.46
CA PRO A 44 -12.84 4.48 3.87
C PRO A 44 -13.81 3.33 3.99
N GLY A 45 -13.49 2.38 4.86
CA GLY A 45 -14.32 1.19 5.07
C GLY A 45 -13.99 0.02 4.18
N ALA A 46 -13.13 0.19 3.17
CA ALA A 46 -12.67 -0.92 2.35
C ALA A 46 -11.80 -1.87 3.17
N VAL A 47 -11.88 -3.16 2.87
CA VAL A 47 -11.08 -4.19 3.53
C VAL A 47 -10.13 -4.79 2.51
N ILE A 48 -8.83 -4.73 2.79
CA ILE A 48 -7.80 -5.24 1.88
C ILE A 48 -7.26 -6.55 2.43
N LEU A 49 -7.39 -7.59 1.62
CA LEU A 49 -6.96 -8.94 2.00
C LEU A 49 -5.48 -9.16 1.67
N PRO A 50 -4.84 -10.16 2.33
CA PRO A 50 -3.45 -10.49 2.01
C PRO A 50 -3.28 -10.89 0.55
N GLY A 51 -2.15 -10.54 -0.04
CA GLY A 51 -1.84 -10.89 -1.41
C GLY A 51 -2.41 -9.96 -2.47
N CYS A 52 -3.10 -8.90 -2.06
CA CYS A 52 -3.63 -7.92 -3.02
C CYS A 52 -2.49 -7.12 -3.65
N ILE A 53 -2.62 -6.85 -4.94
CA ILE A 53 -1.68 -6.01 -5.68
C ILE A 53 -2.48 -4.89 -6.32
N LEU A 54 -2.30 -3.68 -5.83
CA LEU A 54 -3.01 -2.49 -6.32
C LEU A 54 -2.00 -1.56 -6.99
N ARG A 55 -2.15 -1.38 -8.30
CA ARG A 55 -1.17 -0.66 -9.09
C ARG A 55 -1.80 0.49 -9.85
N GLY A 56 -0.96 1.49 -10.15
CA GLY A 56 -1.33 2.63 -10.96
C GLY A 56 -2.43 3.47 -10.32
N LYS A 57 -3.33 3.97 -11.15
CA LYS A 57 -4.43 4.83 -10.70
C LYS A 57 -5.70 4.03 -10.43
N THR A 58 -5.55 2.96 -9.65
CA THR A 58 -6.68 2.12 -9.27
C THR A 58 -7.49 2.81 -8.18
N VAL A 59 -8.82 2.70 -8.26
CA VAL A 59 -9.73 3.23 -7.25
C VAL A 59 -10.52 2.06 -6.67
N ILE A 60 -10.43 1.90 -5.36
CA ILE A 60 -11.12 0.79 -4.67
C ILE A 60 -12.26 1.37 -3.84
N GLY A 61 -13.47 0.89 -4.09
CA GLY A 61 -14.65 1.25 -3.30
C GLY A 61 -14.72 0.46 -1.99
N PRO A 62 -15.67 0.82 -1.15
CA PRO A 62 -15.84 0.13 0.14
C PRO A 62 -16.31 -1.30 -0.03
#